data_e0b03256b138ba66bda357dc5ad2cb54
#
_entry.id   e0b03256b138ba66bda357dc5ad2cb54
#
_cell.length_a   1.000
_cell.length_b   1.000
_cell.length_c   1.000
_cell.angle_alpha   90.00
_cell.angle_beta   90.00
_cell.angle_gamma   90.00
#
_symmetry.space_group_name_H-M   'P 1'
#
loop_
_entity.id
_entity.type
_entity.pdbx_description
1 polymer ?
#
loop_
_entity_poly.entity_id
_entity_poly.type
_entity_poly.pdbx_seq_one_letter_code
_entity_poly.pdbx_strand_id
1 'polypeptide(L)'
;MSAKAGNSLRARFSLLVTMVLTALLLFTCALPAVAQQKGAKSASASSDAILRAMREELARSRAQLKMENVPPPYYIEYRVTDVDSYEAEAAFGAMRQTQRSRSRSARVVVRVGNYKQDSYYGPGTGTVDLAPLDDDPIALRRQLWLATDAAYKQASEALASKKALLSRFTSEQPFDDFAHAAALESIGPLAKLEFDPKPWTETLRESTALFRTDPKIQTLTASVRFRAQNLYLVNSEGTVTRQGHATYFAVMAGTTQAGDGMRLDRSPYYSAGSVNELPRPEKFQADMAAMIATLKLLREAPEVEEEYRGPVLFSSDAASDIFSGMIGGNVLGRRPKPGESARTEGDFAASYKSRVLPTFLNVTDDPTLKTFNGKTLVGSYEIDDEGVRATAVPVIQNGELVNYLMSREPIRDFPDSNGHGRAGLSQPPVPSVGVLIIQSKQPLSPEDMKKKLIEICRQEGKPYGYFVDTLSGYDPRLLYRVYEKDGREELVRGAVFNELDTRTLRNDLVAVGSDPLVSNREGQVPTTVIAPSILFDELEVKRTDAKNAKLPEYSPPDLTSIH
;
A
#
# COMPACT_ATOMS: atom_id res chain seq x y z
N MET A 1 88.72 17.97 -1.31
CA MET A 1 87.78 16.98 -1.88
C MET A 1 86.46 17.16 -1.16
N SER A 2 85.64 18.03 -1.62
CA SER A 2 84.23 18.12 -1.18
C SER A 2 83.57 19.16 -2.07
N ALA A 3 82.86 18.77 -3.09
CA ALA A 3 81.85 19.58 -3.84
C ALA A 3 81.27 18.78 -5.01
N LYS A 4 80.50 17.72 -4.73
CA LYS A 4 79.75 17.05 -5.83
C LYS A 4 78.43 16.34 -5.35
N ALA A 5 77.94 16.61 -4.12
CA ALA A 5 76.73 15.95 -3.60
C ALA A 5 75.52 16.86 -3.52
N GLY A 6 75.62 18.16 -3.90
CA GLY A 6 74.49 19.12 -3.69
C GLY A 6 73.52 19.31 -4.86
N ASN A 7 73.87 18.91 -6.07
CA ASN A 7 73.10 19.25 -7.29
C ASN A 7 72.07 18.15 -7.77
N SER A 8 72.14 16.95 -7.23
CA SER A 8 71.18 15.88 -7.60
C SER A 8 69.85 15.91 -6.84
N LEU A 9 69.85 16.52 -5.64
CA LEU A 9 68.63 16.58 -4.82
C LEU A 9 67.68 17.72 -5.25
N ARG A 10 68.23 18.84 -5.76
CA ARG A 10 67.42 19.96 -6.27
C ARG A 10 66.72 19.66 -7.60
N ALA A 11 67.36 18.89 -8.48
CA ALA A 11 66.75 18.50 -9.76
C ALA A 11 65.62 17.46 -9.57
N ARG A 12 65.72 16.56 -8.57
CA ARG A 12 64.65 15.59 -8.28
C ARG A 12 63.46 16.21 -7.58
N PHE A 13 63.66 17.25 -6.77
CA PHE A 13 62.57 17.98 -6.09
C PHE A 13 61.78 18.88 -7.07
N SER A 14 62.45 19.47 -8.06
CA SER A 14 61.79 20.28 -9.08
C SER A 14 60.94 19.45 -10.04
N LEU A 15 61.37 18.21 -10.38
CA LEU A 15 60.62 17.31 -11.24
C LEU A 15 59.37 16.73 -10.53
N LEU A 16 59.44 16.48 -9.20
CA LEU A 16 58.31 15.94 -8.43
C LEU A 16 57.23 17.00 -8.23
N VAL A 17 57.61 18.26 -8.01
CA VAL A 17 56.63 19.36 -7.84
C VAL A 17 55.94 19.69 -9.17
N THR A 18 56.63 19.59 -10.30
CA THR A 18 56.05 19.82 -11.64
C THR A 18 55.10 18.67 -12.04
N MET A 19 55.38 17.41 -11.67
CA MET A 19 54.48 16.29 -11.91
C MET A 19 53.23 16.31 -11.03
N VAL A 20 53.34 16.78 -9.78
CA VAL A 20 52.18 16.91 -8.88
C VAL A 20 51.29 18.08 -9.32
N LEU A 21 51.82 19.20 -9.79
CA LEU A 21 51.03 20.31 -10.32
C LEU A 21 50.37 19.99 -11.68
N THR A 22 50.97 19.20 -12.54
CA THR A 22 50.33 18.74 -13.80
C THR A 22 49.29 17.66 -13.54
N ALA A 23 49.43 16.81 -12.53
CA ALA A 23 48.38 15.88 -12.11
C ALA A 23 47.18 16.59 -11.47
N LEU A 24 47.37 17.69 -10.72
CA LEU A 24 46.27 18.48 -10.15
C LEU A 24 45.52 19.31 -11.21
N LEU A 25 46.16 19.71 -12.31
CA LEU A 25 45.52 20.47 -13.42
C LEU A 25 44.76 19.57 -14.41
N LEU A 26 44.99 18.26 -14.42
CA LEU A 26 44.26 17.30 -15.25
C LEU A 26 43.06 16.66 -14.54
N PHE A 27 42.89 16.90 -13.21
CA PHE A 27 41.76 16.37 -12.45
C PHE A 27 40.58 17.35 -12.30
N THR A 28 40.67 18.56 -12.84
CA THR A 28 39.64 19.59 -12.75
C THR A 28 38.74 19.73 -13.98
N CYS A 29 38.80 18.81 -14.95
CA CYS A 29 37.97 18.87 -16.17
C CYS A 29 37.23 17.54 -16.48
N ALA A 30 36.91 16.73 -15.49
CA ALA A 30 35.94 15.64 -15.64
C ALA A 30 34.80 15.84 -14.64
N LEU A 31 34.03 16.92 -14.79
CA LEU A 31 32.64 16.94 -14.34
C LEU A 31 31.93 15.87 -15.20
N PRO A 32 31.27 14.86 -14.58
CA PRO A 32 30.39 14.04 -15.36
C PRO A 32 29.36 15.01 -15.96
N ALA A 33 29.23 15.00 -17.27
CA ALA A 33 28.06 15.58 -17.93
C ALA A 33 26.87 14.88 -17.33
N VAL A 34 26.20 15.54 -16.39
CA VAL A 34 24.84 15.19 -16.01
C VAL A 34 24.08 15.29 -17.32
N ALA A 35 23.82 14.13 -17.92
CA ALA A 35 22.90 14.04 -19.02
C ALA A 35 21.60 14.65 -18.46
N GLN A 36 21.34 15.90 -18.83
CA GLN A 36 20.01 16.46 -18.70
C GLN A 36 19.11 15.49 -19.47
N GLN A 37 18.49 14.56 -18.74
CA GLN A 37 17.30 13.92 -19.23
C GLN A 37 16.40 15.06 -19.69
N LYS A 38 16.25 15.20 -20.99
CA LYS A 38 15.24 16.04 -21.59
C LYS A 38 13.92 15.57 -20.96
N GLY A 39 13.49 16.29 -19.92
CA GLY A 39 12.20 16.09 -19.31
C GLY A 39 11.19 16.08 -20.45
N ALA A 40 10.43 15.01 -20.57
CA ALA A 40 9.28 14.96 -21.45
C ALA A 40 8.51 16.26 -21.19
N LYS A 41 8.32 17.08 -22.25
CA LYS A 41 7.58 18.34 -22.13
C LYS A 41 6.24 17.98 -21.51
N SER A 42 6.03 18.38 -20.25
CA SER A 42 4.71 18.34 -19.61
C SER A 42 3.74 19.00 -20.58
N ALA A 43 2.75 18.25 -21.06
CA ALA A 43 1.70 18.84 -21.87
C ALA A 43 1.06 19.95 -21.04
N SER A 44 1.02 21.17 -21.56
CA SER A 44 0.44 22.29 -20.81
C SER A 44 -1.02 21.99 -20.48
N ALA A 45 -1.52 22.41 -19.32
CA ALA A 45 -2.94 22.24 -18.93
C ALA A 45 -3.93 22.74 -20.00
N SER A 46 -3.51 23.67 -20.85
CA SER A 46 -4.31 24.20 -21.96
C SER A 46 -4.49 23.22 -23.13
N SER A 47 -3.66 22.21 -23.28
CA SER A 47 -3.77 21.20 -24.34
C SER A 47 -4.56 19.96 -23.92
N ASP A 48 -4.81 19.75 -22.62
CA ASP A 48 -5.58 18.62 -22.10
C ASP A 48 -7.08 18.93 -22.15
N ALA A 49 -7.83 18.19 -22.98
CA ALA A 49 -9.25 18.43 -23.20
C ALA A 49 -10.09 18.25 -21.92
N ILE A 50 -9.73 17.28 -21.06
CA ILE A 50 -10.41 16.99 -19.79
C ILE A 50 -10.18 18.13 -18.80
N LEU A 51 -8.94 18.53 -18.55
CA LEU A 51 -8.64 19.64 -17.65
C LEU A 51 -9.25 20.95 -18.12
N ARG A 52 -9.25 21.19 -19.44
CA ARG A 52 -9.88 22.39 -20.01
C ARG A 52 -11.38 22.39 -19.72
N ALA A 53 -12.08 21.29 -20.02
CA ALA A 53 -13.51 21.16 -19.74
C ALA A 53 -13.85 21.35 -18.26
N MET A 54 -13.05 20.74 -17.36
CA MET A 54 -13.22 20.89 -15.91
C MET A 54 -13.03 22.35 -15.46
N ARG A 55 -11.97 23.04 -15.92
CA ARG A 55 -11.69 24.44 -15.57
C ARG A 55 -12.77 25.40 -16.07
N GLU A 56 -13.22 25.23 -17.32
CA GLU A 56 -14.27 26.07 -17.91
C GLU A 56 -15.61 25.88 -17.18
N GLU A 57 -15.97 24.63 -16.84
CA GLU A 57 -17.20 24.36 -16.12
C GLU A 57 -17.14 24.82 -14.66
N LEU A 58 -15.99 24.68 -13.99
CA LEU A 58 -15.79 25.22 -12.65
C LEU A 58 -15.95 26.74 -12.62
N ALA A 59 -15.35 27.45 -13.58
CA ALA A 59 -15.47 28.91 -13.69
C ALA A 59 -16.94 29.33 -13.91
N ARG A 60 -17.67 28.61 -14.78
CA ARG A 60 -19.09 28.87 -15.02
C ARG A 60 -19.94 28.60 -13.77
N SER A 61 -19.71 27.47 -13.09
CA SER A 61 -20.45 27.10 -11.87
C SER A 61 -20.21 28.11 -10.74
N ARG A 62 -18.97 28.56 -10.52
CA ARG A 62 -18.68 29.62 -9.54
C ARG A 62 -19.42 30.92 -9.82
N ALA A 63 -19.60 31.29 -11.09
CA ALA A 63 -20.26 32.53 -11.48
C ALA A 63 -21.79 32.44 -11.44
N GLN A 64 -22.36 31.30 -11.71
CA GLN A 64 -23.79 31.15 -12.00
C GLN A 64 -24.57 30.29 -10.99
N LEU A 65 -23.91 29.44 -10.21
CA LEU A 65 -24.59 28.51 -9.30
C LEU A 65 -25.24 29.26 -8.13
N LYS A 66 -26.56 29.37 -8.17
CA LYS A 66 -27.36 30.06 -7.17
C LYS A 66 -28.70 29.35 -6.98
N MET A 67 -29.15 29.24 -5.74
CA MET A 67 -30.53 28.88 -5.37
C MET A 67 -31.11 29.95 -4.47
N GLU A 68 -32.42 30.16 -4.57
CA GLU A 68 -33.14 31.12 -3.73
C GLU A 68 -33.09 30.63 -2.26
N ASN A 69 -32.77 31.55 -1.35
CA ASN A 69 -32.67 31.31 0.09
C ASN A 69 -31.59 30.29 0.52
N VAL A 70 -30.63 29.97 -0.34
CA VAL A 70 -29.49 29.10 -0.02
C VAL A 70 -28.19 29.88 -0.18
N PRO A 71 -27.25 29.82 0.79
CA PRO A 71 -25.95 30.42 0.63
C PRO A 71 -25.20 29.87 -0.59
N PRO A 72 -24.43 30.69 -1.33
CA PRO A 72 -23.60 30.19 -2.41
C PRO A 72 -22.57 29.19 -1.87
N PRO A 73 -22.11 28.24 -2.70
CA PRO A 73 -21.05 27.34 -2.29
C PRO A 73 -19.74 28.10 -2.06
N TYR A 74 -19.05 27.78 -0.97
CA TYR A 74 -17.72 28.32 -0.68
C TYR A 74 -16.62 27.47 -1.32
N TYR A 75 -16.90 26.16 -1.60
CA TYR A 75 -15.98 25.22 -2.22
C TYR A 75 -16.70 24.35 -3.26
N ILE A 76 -16.06 24.18 -4.42
CA ILE A 76 -16.48 23.30 -5.51
C ILE A 76 -15.25 22.52 -5.98
N GLU A 77 -15.37 21.20 -6.12
CA GLU A 77 -14.33 20.29 -6.61
C GLU A 77 -14.88 19.38 -7.70
N TYR A 78 -14.10 19.25 -8.76
CA TYR A 78 -14.28 18.24 -9.80
C TYR A 78 -13.11 17.28 -9.76
N ARG A 79 -13.40 15.98 -9.66
CA ARG A 79 -12.43 14.91 -9.77
C ARG A 79 -12.86 13.93 -10.86
N VAL A 80 -12.06 13.81 -11.91
CA VAL A 80 -12.29 12.84 -13.00
C VAL A 80 -11.24 11.75 -12.91
N THR A 81 -11.67 10.51 -12.92
CA THR A 81 -10.80 9.33 -12.90
C THR A 81 -11.02 8.51 -14.15
N ASP A 82 -9.98 8.35 -14.96
CA ASP A 82 -9.95 7.51 -16.17
C ASP A 82 -9.13 6.26 -15.89
N VAL A 83 -9.70 5.08 -16.06
CA VAL A 83 -9.09 3.78 -15.77
C VAL A 83 -9.11 2.91 -17.00
N ASP A 84 -7.95 2.40 -17.41
CA ASP A 84 -7.77 1.31 -18.35
C ASP A 84 -7.29 0.09 -17.56
N SER A 85 -8.00 -1.03 -17.65
CA SER A 85 -7.68 -2.25 -16.93
C SER A 85 -7.69 -3.47 -17.84
N TYR A 86 -6.79 -4.39 -17.54
CA TYR A 86 -6.73 -5.70 -18.16
C TYR A 86 -6.70 -6.77 -17.07
N GLU A 87 -7.58 -7.75 -17.22
CA GLU A 87 -7.66 -8.91 -16.33
C GLU A 87 -7.67 -10.19 -17.15
N ALA A 88 -6.89 -11.18 -16.72
CA ALA A 88 -6.91 -12.51 -17.27
C ALA A 88 -6.74 -13.53 -16.16
N GLU A 89 -7.48 -14.62 -16.23
CA GLU A 89 -7.40 -15.75 -15.29
C GLU A 89 -7.43 -17.07 -16.03
N ALA A 90 -6.56 -17.97 -15.62
CA ALA A 90 -6.56 -19.37 -16.04
C ALA A 90 -6.72 -20.30 -14.84
N ALA A 91 -7.31 -21.46 -15.07
CA ALA A 91 -7.39 -22.56 -14.12
C ALA A 91 -7.28 -23.89 -14.83
N PHE A 92 -6.57 -24.84 -14.23
CA PHE A 92 -6.44 -26.20 -14.75
C PHE A 92 -6.00 -26.27 -16.23
N GLY A 93 -5.11 -25.36 -16.65
CA GLY A 93 -4.60 -25.29 -18.02
C GLY A 93 -5.53 -24.64 -19.03
N ALA A 94 -6.63 -24.03 -18.60
CA ALA A 94 -7.61 -23.36 -19.48
C ALA A 94 -7.86 -21.93 -19.02
N MET A 95 -8.05 -21.03 -20.00
CA MET A 95 -8.47 -19.66 -19.69
C MET A 95 -9.91 -19.64 -19.18
N ARG A 96 -10.14 -19.00 -18.05
CA ARG A 96 -11.48 -18.72 -17.51
C ARG A 96 -12.04 -17.40 -18.03
N GLN A 97 -11.18 -16.39 -18.05
CA GLN A 97 -11.57 -15.07 -18.57
C GLN A 97 -10.37 -14.31 -19.12
N THR A 98 -10.67 -13.40 -20.03
CA THR A 98 -9.75 -12.37 -20.51
C THR A 98 -10.60 -11.14 -20.81
N GLN A 99 -10.31 -10.02 -20.16
CA GLN A 99 -11.09 -8.80 -20.32
C GLN A 99 -10.18 -7.58 -20.31
N ARG A 100 -10.40 -6.67 -21.25
CA ARG A 100 -9.89 -5.30 -21.18
C ARG A 100 -11.06 -4.35 -21.10
N SER A 101 -11.03 -3.43 -20.16
CA SER A 101 -12.08 -2.44 -19.96
C SER A 101 -11.51 -1.06 -19.73
N ARG A 102 -12.23 -0.05 -20.19
CA ARG A 102 -11.97 1.35 -19.88
C ARG A 102 -13.20 1.97 -19.26
N SER A 103 -13.02 2.72 -18.19
CA SER A 103 -14.08 3.47 -17.55
C SER A 103 -13.60 4.85 -17.16
N ARG A 104 -14.51 5.83 -17.21
CA ARG A 104 -14.27 7.18 -16.71
C ARG A 104 -15.40 7.56 -15.77
N SER A 105 -15.05 8.03 -14.59
CA SER A 105 -16.01 8.54 -13.60
C SER A 105 -15.70 10.00 -13.27
N ALA A 106 -16.76 10.77 -12.99
CA ALA A 106 -16.66 12.12 -12.49
C ALA A 106 -17.28 12.18 -11.09
N ARG A 107 -16.52 12.68 -10.12
CA ARG A 107 -17.02 13.04 -8.80
C ARG A 107 -17.08 14.55 -8.70
N VAL A 108 -18.21 15.07 -8.18
CA VAL A 108 -18.42 16.48 -7.95
C VAL A 108 -18.74 16.70 -6.47
N VAL A 109 -17.96 17.56 -5.82
CA VAL A 109 -18.21 17.97 -4.44
C VAL A 109 -18.56 19.45 -4.42
N VAL A 110 -19.66 19.78 -3.77
CA VAL A 110 -20.08 21.16 -3.50
C VAL A 110 -20.24 21.29 -1.99
N ARG A 111 -19.56 22.30 -1.40
CA ARG A 111 -19.68 22.57 0.03
C ARG A 111 -20.35 23.93 0.25
N VAL A 112 -21.37 23.93 1.11
CA VAL A 112 -22.15 25.11 1.52
C VAL A 112 -21.91 25.35 3.01
N GLY A 113 -21.90 26.61 3.42
CA GLY A 113 -21.53 27.03 4.76
C GLY A 113 -20.18 27.72 4.76
N ASN A 114 -19.23 27.27 5.57
CA ASN A 114 -17.86 27.74 5.61
C ASN A 114 -16.94 26.65 6.17
N TYR A 115 -15.62 26.90 6.24
CA TYR A 115 -14.64 25.93 6.72
C TYR A 115 -14.90 25.43 8.15
N LYS A 116 -15.47 26.26 9.04
CA LYS A 116 -15.79 25.88 10.42
C LYS A 116 -16.98 24.94 10.51
N GLN A 117 -18.01 25.18 9.69
CA GLN A 117 -19.21 24.36 9.66
C GLN A 117 -19.79 24.33 8.25
N ASP A 118 -19.75 23.17 7.63
CA ASP A 118 -20.19 22.96 6.26
C ASP A 118 -21.15 21.77 6.09
N SER A 119 -21.55 21.61 4.84
CA SER A 119 -22.49 20.62 4.37
C SER A 119 -21.92 19.22 4.15
N TYR A 120 -20.62 18.97 4.38
CA TYR A 120 -20.00 17.67 4.10
C TYR A 120 -20.44 16.62 5.13
N TYR A 121 -21.63 16.08 4.91
CA TYR A 121 -22.30 15.13 5.79
C TYR A 121 -23.37 14.34 5.01
N GLY A 122 -23.44 13.02 5.20
CA GLY A 122 -24.43 12.18 4.54
C GLY A 122 -24.44 12.35 3.01
N PRO A 123 -25.57 12.70 2.39
CA PRO A 123 -25.66 12.91 0.95
C PRO A 123 -24.84 14.11 0.45
N GLY A 124 -24.48 15.04 1.34
CA GLY A 124 -23.67 16.24 0.99
C GLY A 124 -22.20 15.94 0.76
N THR A 125 -21.76 14.69 0.81
CA THR A 125 -20.36 14.31 0.52
C THR A 125 -20.02 14.29 -0.97
N GLY A 126 -20.96 14.59 -1.86
CA GLY A 126 -20.79 14.75 -3.31
C GLY A 126 -21.46 13.67 -4.14
N THR A 127 -21.57 13.93 -5.44
CA THR A 127 -22.13 13.03 -6.44
C THR A 127 -21.05 12.31 -7.22
N VAL A 128 -21.33 11.11 -7.68
CA VAL A 128 -20.46 10.32 -8.58
C VAL A 128 -21.29 9.77 -9.70
N ASP A 129 -20.78 9.88 -10.93
CA ASP A 129 -21.43 9.32 -12.12
C ASP A 129 -20.38 8.90 -13.17
N LEU A 130 -20.78 8.08 -14.13
CA LEU A 130 -19.95 7.77 -15.29
C LEU A 130 -19.80 9.02 -16.16
N ALA A 131 -18.60 9.24 -16.67
CA ALA A 131 -18.28 10.33 -17.58
C ALA A 131 -17.99 9.79 -19.00
N PRO A 132 -18.18 10.62 -20.05
CA PRO A 132 -17.88 10.23 -21.42
C PRO A 132 -16.45 9.72 -21.58
N LEU A 133 -16.27 8.60 -22.27
CA LEU A 133 -14.96 8.05 -22.59
C LEU A 133 -14.24 8.80 -23.71
N ASP A 134 -15.01 9.41 -24.59
CA ASP A 134 -14.49 10.32 -25.61
C ASP A 134 -14.03 11.62 -24.96
N ASP A 135 -12.95 12.19 -25.48
CA ASP A 135 -12.42 13.45 -24.98
C ASP A 135 -13.18 14.67 -25.54
N ASP A 136 -14.52 14.57 -25.61
CA ASP A 136 -15.43 15.66 -25.99
C ASP A 136 -15.63 16.61 -24.79
N PRO A 137 -15.10 17.84 -24.85
CA PRO A 137 -15.20 18.79 -23.75
C PRO A 137 -16.64 19.23 -23.46
N ILE A 138 -17.51 19.27 -24.47
CA ILE A 138 -18.91 19.69 -24.29
C ILE A 138 -19.71 18.62 -23.56
N ALA A 139 -19.54 17.35 -23.95
CA ALA A 139 -20.19 16.23 -23.29
C ALA A 139 -19.77 16.13 -21.81
N LEU A 140 -18.46 16.25 -21.52
CA LEU A 140 -17.95 16.26 -20.16
C LEU A 140 -18.48 17.45 -19.35
N ARG A 141 -18.49 18.67 -19.90
CA ARG A 141 -19.03 19.86 -19.23
C ARG A 141 -20.52 19.70 -18.91
N ARG A 142 -21.29 19.11 -19.82
CA ARG A 142 -22.71 18.86 -19.57
C ARG A 142 -22.92 17.90 -18.40
N GLN A 143 -22.11 16.83 -18.31
CA GLN A 143 -22.13 15.89 -17.19
C GLN A 143 -21.76 16.58 -15.87
N LEU A 144 -20.68 17.35 -15.87
CA LEU A 144 -20.24 18.09 -14.68
C LEU A 144 -21.29 19.11 -14.23
N TRP A 145 -21.96 19.81 -15.16
CA TRP A 145 -23.04 20.73 -14.84
C TRP A 145 -24.20 20.05 -14.10
N LEU A 146 -24.71 18.92 -14.63
CA LEU A 146 -25.79 18.16 -13.98
C LEU A 146 -25.39 17.67 -12.61
N ALA A 147 -24.17 17.11 -12.47
CA ALA A 147 -23.64 16.63 -11.22
C ALA A 147 -23.43 17.78 -10.20
N THR A 148 -23.05 18.99 -10.66
CA THR A 148 -22.89 20.18 -9.81
C THR A 148 -24.23 20.66 -9.25
N ASP A 149 -25.25 20.72 -10.09
CA ASP A 149 -26.62 21.09 -9.66
C ASP A 149 -27.13 20.11 -8.60
N ALA A 150 -27.00 18.81 -8.85
CA ALA A 150 -27.38 17.76 -7.91
C ALA A 150 -26.61 17.84 -6.59
N ALA A 151 -25.27 17.99 -6.66
CA ALA A 151 -24.41 18.11 -5.48
C ALA A 151 -24.74 19.35 -4.63
N TYR A 152 -25.08 20.48 -5.26
CA TYR A 152 -25.46 21.70 -4.54
C TYR A 152 -26.78 21.54 -3.79
N LYS A 153 -27.78 20.90 -4.41
CA LYS A 153 -29.07 20.58 -3.76
C LYS A 153 -28.86 19.68 -2.54
N GLN A 154 -28.12 18.58 -2.73
CA GLN A 154 -27.77 17.65 -1.66
C GLN A 154 -26.99 18.31 -0.51
N ALA A 155 -26.01 19.18 -0.85
CA ALA A 155 -25.25 19.93 0.13
C ALA A 155 -26.14 20.86 0.98
N SER A 156 -27.13 21.49 0.37
CA SER A 156 -28.05 22.41 1.06
C SER A 156 -28.90 21.66 2.09
N GLU A 157 -29.45 20.50 1.73
CA GLU A 157 -30.21 19.63 2.62
C GLU A 157 -29.32 19.04 3.73
N ALA A 158 -28.10 18.62 3.39
CA ALA A 158 -27.15 18.05 4.32
C ALA A 158 -26.69 19.07 5.39
N LEU A 159 -26.52 20.35 5.02
CA LEU A 159 -26.18 21.40 5.98
C LEU A 159 -27.29 21.58 7.04
N ALA A 160 -28.54 21.58 6.61
CA ALA A 160 -29.67 21.68 7.54
C ALA A 160 -29.75 20.46 8.48
N SER A 161 -29.60 19.26 7.93
CA SER A 161 -29.58 18.00 8.69
C SER A 161 -28.43 17.94 9.69
N LYS A 162 -27.21 18.35 9.28
CA LYS A 162 -26.04 18.40 10.15
C LYS A 162 -26.24 19.40 11.30
N LYS A 163 -26.76 20.59 11.03
CA LYS A 163 -27.07 21.57 12.07
C LYS A 163 -28.09 21.05 13.08
N ALA A 164 -29.14 20.38 12.61
CA ALA A 164 -30.13 19.74 13.47
C ALA A 164 -29.56 18.59 14.32
N LEU A 165 -28.60 17.82 13.77
CA LEU A 165 -27.88 16.81 14.53
C LEU A 165 -27.03 17.42 15.62
N LEU A 166 -26.18 18.41 15.25
CA LEU A 166 -25.23 19.04 16.16
C LEU A 166 -25.91 19.81 17.30
N SER A 167 -27.12 20.35 17.08
CA SER A 167 -27.89 21.03 18.14
C SER A 167 -28.33 20.09 19.30
N ARG A 168 -28.18 18.79 19.14
CA ARG A 168 -28.45 17.81 20.22
C ARG A 168 -27.27 17.65 21.19
N PHE A 169 -26.11 18.17 20.84
CA PHE A 169 -24.89 18.08 21.65
C PHE A 169 -24.59 19.45 22.25
N THR A 170 -24.21 19.49 23.52
CA THR A 170 -23.97 20.73 24.29
C THR A 170 -22.53 21.28 24.10
N SER A 171 -21.62 20.49 23.54
CA SER A 171 -20.25 20.92 23.30
C SER A 171 -20.07 21.34 21.84
N GLU A 172 -19.49 22.53 21.61
CA GLU A 172 -19.01 22.91 20.29
C GLU A 172 -17.92 21.95 19.81
N GLN A 173 -17.88 21.70 18.51
CA GLN A 173 -16.75 20.98 17.90
C GLN A 173 -15.48 21.82 18.05
N PRO A 174 -14.38 21.26 18.58
CA PRO A 174 -13.17 22.03 18.85
C PRO A 174 -12.29 22.24 17.60
N PHE A 175 -12.75 21.91 16.40
CA PHE A 175 -12.02 21.95 15.15
C PHE A 175 -12.95 22.23 13.96
N ASP A 176 -12.40 22.74 12.89
CA ASP A 176 -13.12 23.08 11.66
C ASP A 176 -13.61 21.81 10.92
N ASP A 177 -14.60 21.97 10.05
CA ASP A 177 -15.11 20.87 9.22
C ASP A 177 -14.19 20.53 8.06
N PHE A 178 -13.41 21.53 7.58
CA PHE A 178 -12.53 21.37 6.44
C PHE A 178 -11.27 22.24 6.58
N ALA A 179 -10.12 21.68 6.28
CA ALA A 179 -8.85 22.39 6.31
C ALA A 179 -8.64 23.19 5.01
N HIS A 180 -8.03 24.37 5.13
CA HIS A 180 -7.54 25.10 3.96
C HIS A 180 -6.39 24.37 3.29
N ALA A 181 -6.28 24.50 1.96
CA ALA A 181 -5.11 24.04 1.23
C ALA A 181 -4.61 25.12 0.28
N ALA A 182 -3.30 25.20 0.11
CA ALA A 182 -2.70 26.12 -0.85
C ALA A 182 -3.01 25.66 -2.28
N ALA A 183 -3.29 26.62 -3.16
CA ALA A 183 -3.47 26.34 -4.58
C ALA A 183 -2.22 25.67 -5.18
N LEU A 184 -2.44 24.65 -5.99
CA LEU A 184 -1.38 23.85 -6.59
C LEU A 184 -1.68 23.57 -8.06
N GLU A 185 -0.72 23.83 -8.94
CA GLU A 185 -0.78 23.34 -10.33
C GLU A 185 0.32 22.29 -10.56
N SER A 186 -0.08 21.07 -10.95
CA SER A 186 0.84 19.97 -11.23
C SER A 186 0.24 19.01 -12.27
N ILE A 187 0.80 19.00 -13.47
CA ILE A 187 0.33 18.20 -14.61
C ILE A 187 1.36 17.11 -14.90
N GLY A 188 1.18 15.96 -14.27
CA GLY A 188 2.01 14.76 -14.49
C GLY A 188 1.73 14.08 -15.84
N PRO A 189 2.55 13.11 -16.25
CA PRO A 189 2.31 12.30 -17.43
C PRO A 189 1.08 11.40 -17.26
N LEU A 190 0.48 11.00 -18.39
CA LEU A 190 -0.58 10.01 -18.39
C LEU A 190 0.02 8.60 -18.24
N ALA A 191 -0.60 7.79 -17.40
CA ALA A 191 -0.35 6.36 -17.36
C ALA A 191 -1.15 5.65 -18.45
N LYS A 192 -0.53 4.66 -19.09
CA LYS A 192 -1.12 3.83 -20.16
C LYS A 192 -0.77 2.38 -19.94
N LEU A 193 -1.67 1.48 -20.31
CA LEU A 193 -1.40 0.05 -20.42
C LEU A 193 -0.91 -0.29 -21.83
N GLU A 194 0.42 -0.28 -21.99
CA GLU A 194 1.09 -0.65 -23.25
C GLU A 194 1.83 -1.98 -23.05
N PHE A 195 1.22 -3.09 -23.49
CA PHE A 195 1.78 -4.44 -23.39
C PHE A 195 1.10 -5.39 -24.36
N ASP A 196 1.77 -6.50 -24.70
CA ASP A 196 1.17 -7.62 -25.42
C ASP A 196 0.52 -8.60 -24.42
N PRO A 197 -0.79 -8.86 -24.49
CA PRO A 197 -1.46 -9.80 -23.57
C PRO A 197 -1.14 -11.28 -23.85
N LYS A 198 -0.69 -11.63 -25.08
CA LYS A 198 -0.51 -13.02 -25.50
C LYS A 198 0.48 -13.81 -24.64
N PRO A 199 1.69 -13.33 -24.35
CA PRO A 199 2.63 -14.03 -23.49
C PRO A 199 2.05 -14.33 -22.10
N TRP A 200 1.28 -13.41 -21.53
CA TRP A 200 0.65 -13.60 -20.23
C TRP A 200 -0.44 -14.66 -20.26
N THR A 201 -1.32 -14.66 -21.28
CA THR A 201 -2.36 -15.70 -21.39
C THR A 201 -1.75 -17.09 -21.59
N GLU A 202 -0.65 -17.22 -22.31
CA GLU A 202 0.11 -18.45 -22.46
C GLU A 202 0.73 -18.87 -21.11
N THR A 203 1.44 -17.97 -20.43
CA THR A 203 2.04 -18.22 -19.11
C THR A 203 1.01 -18.69 -18.09
N LEU A 204 -0.13 -18.03 -17.97
CA LEU A 204 -1.19 -18.40 -17.03
C LEU A 204 -1.73 -19.80 -17.32
N ARG A 205 -1.97 -20.13 -18.60
CA ARG A 205 -2.47 -21.44 -19.01
C ARG A 205 -1.46 -22.54 -18.70
N GLU A 206 -0.22 -22.36 -19.10
CA GLU A 206 0.84 -23.34 -18.91
C GLU A 206 1.15 -23.57 -17.42
N SER A 207 1.22 -22.50 -16.63
CA SER A 207 1.46 -22.60 -15.18
C SER A 207 0.33 -23.37 -14.48
N THR A 208 -0.93 -23.11 -14.84
CA THR A 208 -2.07 -23.82 -14.24
C THR A 208 -2.25 -25.23 -14.77
N ALA A 209 -1.65 -25.60 -15.92
CA ALA A 209 -1.62 -26.98 -16.40
C ALA A 209 -0.79 -27.92 -15.50
N LEU A 210 0.06 -27.36 -14.62
CA LEU A 210 0.84 -28.10 -13.64
C LEU A 210 -0.01 -28.85 -12.60
N PHE A 211 -1.33 -28.58 -12.50
CA PHE A 211 -2.23 -29.37 -11.65
C PHE A 211 -2.16 -30.87 -11.96
N ARG A 212 -1.80 -31.25 -13.18
CA ARG A 212 -1.64 -32.64 -13.62
C ARG A 212 -0.51 -33.37 -12.92
N THR A 213 0.40 -32.63 -12.26
CA THR A 213 1.52 -33.24 -11.51
C THR A 213 1.09 -33.83 -10.16
N ASP A 214 -0.09 -33.43 -9.64
CA ASP A 214 -0.66 -34.01 -8.42
C ASP A 214 -2.20 -33.97 -8.44
N PRO A 215 -2.87 -35.14 -8.49
CA PRO A 215 -4.33 -35.20 -8.51
C PRO A 215 -5.00 -34.73 -7.22
N LYS A 216 -4.23 -34.56 -6.14
CA LYS A 216 -4.73 -34.09 -4.85
C LYS A 216 -4.80 -32.56 -4.76
N ILE A 217 -4.30 -31.81 -5.75
CA ILE A 217 -4.52 -30.35 -5.85
C ILE A 217 -5.96 -30.12 -6.26
N GLN A 218 -6.74 -29.47 -5.38
CA GLN A 218 -8.18 -29.25 -5.57
C GLN A 218 -8.48 -28.06 -6.45
N THR A 219 -7.69 -26.98 -6.32
CA THR A 219 -7.75 -25.83 -7.23
C THR A 219 -6.35 -25.37 -7.58
N LEU A 220 -6.18 -24.90 -8.81
CA LEU A 220 -4.97 -24.23 -9.25
C LEU A 220 -5.36 -23.13 -10.22
N THR A 221 -5.12 -21.89 -9.84
CA THR A 221 -5.44 -20.70 -10.63
C THR A 221 -4.23 -19.79 -10.75
N ALA A 222 -4.18 -19.06 -11.82
CA ALA A 222 -3.25 -17.97 -12.00
C ALA A 222 -3.98 -16.79 -12.66
N SER A 223 -3.72 -15.58 -12.21
CA SER A 223 -4.36 -14.38 -12.76
C SER A 223 -3.38 -13.21 -12.85
N VAL A 224 -3.68 -12.31 -13.77
CA VAL A 224 -3.04 -10.98 -13.84
C VAL A 224 -4.10 -9.90 -13.79
N ARG A 225 -3.78 -8.81 -13.10
CA ARG A 225 -4.55 -7.58 -13.06
C ARG A 225 -3.63 -6.40 -13.31
N PHE A 226 -3.78 -5.77 -14.46
CA PHE A 226 -3.02 -4.61 -14.88
C PHE A 226 -3.95 -3.41 -14.95
N ARG A 227 -3.54 -2.29 -14.39
CA ARG A 227 -4.36 -1.10 -14.30
C ARG A 227 -3.52 0.16 -14.53
N ALA A 228 -3.97 1.01 -15.44
CA ALA A 228 -3.50 2.38 -15.55
C ALA A 228 -4.64 3.32 -15.14
N GLN A 229 -4.37 4.21 -14.22
CA GLN A 229 -5.32 5.18 -13.70
C GLN A 229 -4.77 6.59 -13.90
N ASN A 230 -5.61 7.48 -14.44
CA ASN A 230 -5.31 8.90 -14.56
C ASN A 230 -6.33 9.68 -13.74
N LEU A 231 -5.85 10.39 -12.74
CA LEU A 231 -6.64 11.22 -11.85
C LEU A 231 -6.47 12.69 -12.22
N TYR A 232 -7.58 13.37 -12.46
CA TYR A 232 -7.68 14.79 -12.72
C TYR A 232 -8.45 15.44 -11.58
N LEU A 233 -7.94 16.52 -11.02
CA LEU A 233 -8.61 17.28 -9.98
C LEU A 233 -8.51 18.76 -10.27
N VAL A 234 -9.66 19.46 -10.14
CA VAL A 234 -9.76 20.92 -10.22
C VAL A 234 -10.69 21.39 -9.11
N ASN A 235 -10.29 22.40 -8.34
CA ASN A 235 -11.14 22.96 -7.28
C ASN A 235 -11.19 24.49 -7.28
N SER A 236 -12.15 25.04 -6.53
CA SER A 236 -12.39 26.49 -6.44
C SER A 236 -11.33 27.26 -5.65
N GLU A 237 -10.42 26.60 -4.93
CA GLU A 237 -9.24 27.20 -4.30
C GLU A 237 -8.10 27.46 -5.29
N GLY A 238 -8.21 26.93 -6.52
CA GLY A 238 -7.23 27.13 -7.59
C GLY A 238 -6.30 25.93 -7.83
N THR A 239 -6.53 24.81 -7.17
CA THR A 239 -5.76 23.58 -7.42
C THR A 239 -6.16 22.97 -8.76
N VAL A 240 -5.14 22.55 -9.54
CA VAL A 240 -5.29 21.82 -10.81
C VAL A 240 -4.23 20.73 -10.87
N THR A 241 -4.63 19.48 -10.84
CA THR A 241 -3.70 18.37 -10.91
C THR A 241 -4.10 17.33 -11.92
N ARG A 242 -3.09 16.64 -12.47
CA ARG A 242 -3.23 15.39 -13.22
C ARG A 242 -2.10 14.45 -12.80
N GLN A 243 -2.46 13.25 -12.39
CA GLN A 243 -1.52 12.21 -11.98
C GLN A 243 -1.85 10.91 -12.69
N GLY A 244 -0.86 10.28 -13.30
CA GLY A 244 -0.97 8.95 -13.89
C GLY A 244 -0.26 7.92 -13.01
N HIS A 245 -0.92 6.80 -12.73
CA HIS A 245 -0.38 5.69 -11.96
C HIS A 245 -0.71 4.36 -12.62
N ALA A 246 0.26 3.45 -12.69
CA ALA A 246 0.05 2.11 -13.22
C ALA A 246 0.47 1.06 -12.19
N THR A 247 -0.32 -0.01 -12.08
CA THR A 247 -0.04 -1.15 -11.21
C THR A 247 -0.23 -2.45 -11.98
N TYR A 248 0.65 -3.40 -11.71
CA TYR A 248 0.69 -4.70 -12.34
C TYR A 248 0.79 -5.76 -11.25
N PHE A 249 -0.24 -6.62 -11.17
CA PHE A 249 -0.27 -7.75 -10.24
C PHE A 249 -0.37 -9.05 -11.01
N ALA A 250 0.40 -10.05 -10.56
CA ALA A 250 0.29 -11.42 -11.04
C ALA A 250 0.19 -12.34 -9.82
N VAL A 251 -0.87 -13.13 -9.74
CA VAL A 251 -1.22 -13.94 -8.59
C VAL A 251 -1.26 -15.42 -8.99
N MET A 252 -0.69 -16.26 -8.17
CA MET A 252 -0.83 -17.70 -8.22
C MET A 252 -1.66 -18.13 -7.02
N ALA A 253 -2.60 -19.06 -7.18
CA ALA A 253 -3.34 -19.60 -6.05
C ALA A 253 -3.59 -21.08 -6.23
N GLY A 254 -3.42 -21.81 -5.14
CA GLY A 254 -3.67 -23.26 -5.10
C GLY A 254 -4.28 -23.68 -3.78
N THR A 255 -5.13 -24.70 -3.83
CA THR A 255 -5.72 -25.31 -2.63
C THR A 255 -5.59 -26.82 -2.69
N THR A 256 -5.50 -27.39 -1.50
CA THR A 256 -5.53 -28.84 -1.30
C THR A 256 -6.23 -29.14 0.02
N GLN A 257 -6.32 -30.42 0.38
CA GLN A 257 -6.92 -30.88 1.61
C GLN A 257 -6.06 -31.98 2.23
N ALA A 258 -5.77 -31.88 3.51
CA ALA A 258 -5.07 -32.90 4.25
C ALA A 258 -5.96 -34.14 4.48
N GLY A 259 -5.36 -35.25 4.91
CA GLY A 259 -6.09 -36.52 5.12
C GLY A 259 -7.18 -36.46 6.20
N ASP A 260 -7.05 -35.58 7.18
CA ASP A 260 -8.05 -35.28 8.21
C ASP A 260 -9.17 -34.34 7.75
N GLY A 261 -9.07 -33.81 6.53
CA GLY A 261 -10.05 -32.87 5.96
C GLY A 261 -9.72 -31.41 6.11
N MET A 262 -8.59 -31.02 6.72
CA MET A 262 -8.17 -29.62 6.81
C MET A 262 -7.90 -29.03 5.44
N ARG A 263 -8.51 -27.89 5.12
CA ARG A 263 -8.25 -27.15 3.88
C ARG A 263 -6.97 -26.35 4.02
N LEU A 264 -6.14 -26.42 2.99
CA LEU A 264 -4.84 -25.79 2.91
C LEU A 264 -4.76 -24.96 1.63
N ASP A 265 -4.27 -23.75 1.72
CA ASP A 265 -4.16 -22.84 0.59
C ASP A 265 -2.81 -22.09 0.56
N ARG A 266 -2.44 -21.65 -0.63
CA ARG A 266 -1.30 -20.77 -0.89
C ARG A 266 -1.67 -19.79 -1.99
N SER A 267 -1.28 -18.51 -1.81
CA SER A 267 -1.59 -17.45 -2.77
C SER A 267 -0.43 -16.44 -2.93
N PRO A 268 0.77 -16.87 -3.35
CA PRO A 268 1.85 -15.95 -3.61
C PRO A 268 1.52 -15.03 -4.79
N TYR A 269 2.06 -13.80 -4.76
CA TYR A 269 1.81 -12.80 -5.80
C TYR A 269 3.05 -11.98 -6.11
N TYR A 270 3.02 -11.35 -7.28
CA TYR A 270 3.97 -10.34 -7.72
C TYR A 270 3.26 -9.00 -7.91
N SER A 271 3.96 -7.93 -7.60
CA SER A 271 3.51 -6.57 -7.79
C SER A 271 4.60 -5.72 -8.43
N ALA A 272 4.23 -4.83 -9.35
CA ALA A 272 5.18 -4.04 -10.12
C ALA A 272 4.57 -2.70 -10.54
N GLY A 273 5.44 -1.73 -10.87
CA GLY A 273 5.08 -0.46 -11.51
C GLY A 273 5.03 -0.54 -13.04
N SER A 274 5.60 -1.60 -13.61
CA SER A 274 5.56 -1.87 -15.05
C SER A 274 5.52 -3.36 -15.34
N VAL A 275 5.05 -3.75 -16.52
CA VAL A 275 4.99 -5.15 -16.94
C VAL A 275 6.39 -5.81 -16.99
N ASN A 276 7.43 -5.03 -17.25
CA ASN A 276 8.82 -5.52 -17.35
C ASN A 276 9.45 -5.87 -16.00
N GLU A 277 8.87 -5.41 -14.89
CA GLU A 277 9.31 -5.75 -13.52
C GLU A 277 8.67 -7.06 -13.03
N LEU A 278 7.63 -7.55 -13.71
CA LEU A 278 7.03 -8.84 -13.40
C LEU A 278 7.98 -10.00 -13.79
N PRO A 279 7.84 -11.17 -13.17
CA PRO A 279 8.70 -12.31 -13.49
C PRO A 279 8.51 -12.77 -14.93
N ARG A 280 9.59 -13.29 -15.51
CA ARG A 280 9.51 -13.97 -16.81
C ARG A 280 8.67 -15.24 -16.70
N PRO A 281 8.10 -15.73 -17.81
CA PRO A 281 7.26 -16.95 -17.83
C PRO A 281 7.88 -18.15 -17.11
N GLU A 282 9.16 -18.39 -17.32
CA GLU A 282 9.88 -19.53 -16.75
C GLU A 282 9.98 -19.43 -15.22
N LYS A 283 10.21 -18.21 -14.71
CA LYS A 283 10.23 -17.95 -13.26
C LYS A 283 8.84 -18.11 -12.66
N PHE A 284 7.80 -17.60 -13.31
CA PHE A 284 6.42 -17.73 -12.83
C PHE A 284 5.98 -19.19 -12.78
N GLN A 285 6.32 -20.00 -13.79
CA GLN A 285 6.07 -21.44 -13.80
C GLN A 285 6.84 -22.18 -12.71
N ALA A 286 8.12 -21.85 -12.50
CA ALA A 286 8.93 -22.43 -11.44
C ALA A 286 8.36 -22.14 -10.04
N ASP A 287 7.89 -20.91 -9.80
CA ASP A 287 7.27 -20.55 -8.53
C ASP A 287 5.90 -21.21 -8.33
N MET A 288 5.13 -21.40 -9.40
CA MET A 288 3.91 -22.20 -9.35
C MET A 288 4.22 -23.67 -8.95
N ALA A 289 5.26 -24.26 -9.52
CA ALA A 289 5.70 -25.61 -9.17
C ALA A 289 6.18 -25.68 -7.70
N ALA A 290 6.92 -24.68 -7.22
CA ALA A 290 7.34 -24.57 -5.82
C ALA A 290 6.13 -24.43 -4.86
N MET A 291 5.11 -23.65 -5.24
CA MET A 291 3.87 -23.53 -4.49
C MET A 291 3.14 -24.89 -4.38
N ILE A 292 3.04 -25.64 -5.48
CA ILE A 292 2.45 -27.01 -5.49
C ILE A 292 3.25 -27.94 -4.56
N ALA A 293 4.58 -27.91 -4.64
CA ALA A 293 5.44 -28.70 -3.76
C ALA A 293 5.20 -28.36 -2.27
N THR A 294 5.05 -27.07 -1.95
CA THR A 294 4.74 -26.61 -0.58
C THR A 294 3.37 -27.12 -0.12
N LEU A 295 2.34 -27.07 -0.98
CA LEU A 295 1.01 -27.62 -0.66
C LEU A 295 1.06 -29.12 -0.38
N LYS A 296 1.89 -29.88 -1.12
CA LYS A 296 2.12 -31.30 -0.86
C LYS A 296 2.73 -31.55 0.53
N LEU A 297 3.74 -30.76 0.90
CA LEU A 297 4.37 -30.84 2.22
C LEU A 297 3.39 -30.49 3.33
N LEU A 298 2.59 -29.45 3.16
CA LEU A 298 1.56 -29.03 4.13
C LEU A 298 0.52 -30.13 4.39
N ARG A 299 0.16 -30.91 3.37
CA ARG A 299 -0.80 -32.02 3.53
C ARG A 299 -0.31 -33.10 4.48
N GLU A 300 0.98 -33.39 4.46
CA GLU A 300 1.63 -34.40 5.27
C GLU A 300 2.17 -33.85 6.60
N ALA A 301 2.17 -32.50 6.75
CA ALA A 301 2.65 -31.83 7.95
C ALA A 301 1.79 -32.17 9.17
N PRO A 302 2.37 -32.36 10.36
CA PRO A 302 1.61 -32.56 11.59
C PRO A 302 0.85 -31.29 11.96
N GLU A 303 -0.26 -31.46 12.67
CA GLU A 303 -0.96 -30.34 13.30
C GLU A 303 -0.12 -29.79 14.46
N VAL A 304 -0.35 -28.51 14.77
CA VAL A 304 0.17 -27.91 16.02
C VAL A 304 -0.47 -28.58 17.23
N GLU A 305 0.16 -28.46 18.39
CA GLU A 305 -0.40 -28.89 19.67
C GLU A 305 -1.65 -28.08 20.03
N GLU A 306 -2.44 -28.54 20.99
CA GLU A 306 -3.67 -27.84 21.40
C GLU A 306 -3.39 -26.43 21.87
N GLU A 307 -2.32 -26.22 22.63
CA GLU A 307 -1.91 -24.93 23.14
C GLU A 307 -0.39 -24.86 23.24
N TYR A 308 0.17 -23.76 22.80
CA TYR A 308 1.57 -23.39 22.96
C TYR A 308 1.64 -21.93 23.40
N ARG A 309 2.51 -21.62 24.36
CA ARG A 309 2.85 -20.25 24.76
C ARG A 309 4.37 -20.11 24.81
N GLY A 310 4.92 -19.19 24.06
CA GLY A 310 6.37 -18.99 23.96
C GLY A 310 6.76 -18.19 22.71
N PRO A 311 8.07 -18.16 22.37
CA PRO A 311 8.59 -17.27 21.36
C PRO A 311 8.14 -17.59 19.92
N VAL A 312 7.82 -16.54 19.17
CA VAL A 312 7.39 -16.64 17.77
C VAL A 312 8.11 -15.59 16.91
N LEU A 313 8.84 -16.07 15.91
CA LEU A 313 9.50 -15.26 14.88
C LEU A 313 8.62 -15.18 13.64
N PHE A 314 8.35 -13.98 13.18
CA PHE A 314 7.66 -13.72 11.91
C PHE A 314 8.67 -13.23 10.86
N SER A 315 8.58 -13.77 9.66
CA SER A 315 9.33 -13.27 8.51
C SER A 315 8.96 -11.82 8.20
N SER A 316 9.72 -11.16 7.35
CA SER A 316 9.40 -9.80 6.86
C SER A 316 8.08 -9.75 6.09
N ASP A 317 7.72 -10.83 5.38
CA ASP A 317 6.44 -10.95 4.68
C ASP A 317 5.29 -10.99 5.68
N ALA A 318 5.34 -11.91 6.64
CA ALA A 318 4.34 -12.04 7.70
C ALA A 318 4.24 -10.76 8.57
N ALA A 319 5.38 -10.16 8.92
CA ALA A 319 5.43 -8.91 9.69
C ALA A 319 4.75 -7.75 8.94
N SER A 320 4.84 -7.72 7.60
CA SER A 320 4.18 -6.69 6.80
C SER A 320 2.66 -6.71 6.95
N ASP A 321 2.05 -7.89 7.11
CA ASP A 321 0.61 -8.04 7.36
C ASP A 321 0.23 -7.53 8.75
N ILE A 322 1.03 -7.86 9.77
CA ILE A 322 0.84 -7.40 11.14
C ILE A 322 0.90 -5.87 11.22
N PHE A 323 1.95 -5.26 10.67
CA PHE A 323 2.10 -3.80 10.69
C PHE A 323 1.05 -3.08 9.85
N SER A 324 0.65 -3.65 8.72
CA SER A 324 -0.43 -3.08 7.89
C SER A 324 -1.74 -2.98 8.66
N GLY A 325 -2.14 -4.06 9.33
CA GLY A 325 -3.40 -4.11 10.07
C GLY A 325 -3.34 -3.33 11.38
N MET A 326 -2.35 -3.62 12.22
CA MET A 326 -2.30 -3.09 13.60
C MET A 326 -1.77 -1.66 13.68
N ILE A 327 -0.85 -1.27 12.79
CA ILE A 327 -0.32 0.09 12.77
C ILE A 327 -1.00 0.90 11.68
N GLY A 328 -0.97 0.44 10.42
CA GLY A 328 -1.52 1.19 9.29
C GLY A 328 -2.99 1.57 9.48
N GLY A 329 -3.81 0.69 10.07
CA GLY A 329 -5.22 0.96 10.37
C GLY A 329 -5.45 1.95 11.52
N ASN A 330 -4.52 2.06 12.47
CA ASN A 330 -4.68 2.81 13.71
C ASN A 330 -3.95 4.17 13.76
N VAL A 331 -3.13 4.49 12.75
CA VAL A 331 -2.46 5.80 12.63
C VAL A 331 -3.22 6.80 11.77
N LEU A 332 -4.48 6.52 11.45
CA LEU A 332 -5.33 7.34 10.60
C LEU A 332 -6.11 8.37 11.44
N GLY A 333 -6.00 9.64 11.07
CA GLY A 333 -6.75 10.73 11.70
C GLY A 333 -8.18 10.83 11.16
N ARG A 334 -9.04 9.88 11.52
CA ARG A 334 -10.45 9.86 11.13
C ARG A 334 -11.29 10.64 12.13
N ARG A 335 -12.19 11.46 11.61
CA ARG A 335 -13.11 12.24 12.47
C ARG A 335 -14.04 11.31 13.24
N PRO A 336 -14.07 11.39 14.58
CA PRO A 336 -15.01 10.62 15.38
C PRO A 336 -16.45 11.11 15.16
N LYS A 337 -17.41 10.27 15.52
CA LYS A 337 -18.84 10.62 15.38
C LYS A 337 -19.20 11.81 16.26
N PRO A 338 -20.21 12.61 15.88
CA PRO A 338 -20.68 13.72 16.70
C PRO A 338 -21.06 13.25 18.12
N GLY A 339 -20.54 13.96 19.14
CA GLY A 339 -20.75 13.62 20.55
C GLY A 339 -19.70 12.69 21.16
N GLU A 340 -18.83 12.08 20.37
CA GLU A 340 -17.70 11.30 20.89
C GLU A 340 -16.54 12.23 21.31
N SER A 341 -15.89 11.91 22.43
CA SER A 341 -14.78 12.68 22.97
C SER A 341 -13.42 12.19 22.48
N ALA A 342 -13.35 11.07 21.76
CA ALA A 342 -12.13 10.53 21.19
C ALA A 342 -11.46 11.52 20.22
N ARG A 343 -10.12 11.41 20.04
CA ARG A 343 -9.40 12.25 19.07
C ARG A 343 -9.61 11.75 17.64
N THR A 344 -9.59 10.44 17.46
CA THR A 344 -9.81 9.74 16.19
C THR A 344 -10.50 8.41 16.47
N GLU A 345 -10.66 7.58 15.47
CA GLU A 345 -11.17 6.20 15.60
C GLU A 345 -10.01 5.19 15.75
N GLY A 346 -10.32 3.97 16.22
CA GLY A 346 -9.38 2.85 16.34
C GLY A 346 -8.64 2.77 17.68
N ASP A 347 -7.76 1.78 17.82
CA ASP A 347 -7.07 1.44 19.08
C ASP A 347 -6.17 2.58 19.58
N PHE A 348 -5.66 3.41 18.66
CA PHE A 348 -4.78 4.52 19.01
C PHE A 348 -5.50 5.86 19.21
N ALA A 349 -6.83 5.86 19.25
CA ALA A 349 -7.63 7.07 19.43
C ALA A 349 -7.26 7.91 20.66
N ALA A 350 -6.86 7.26 21.75
CA ALA A 350 -6.42 7.89 23.01
C ALA A 350 -4.89 7.85 23.23
N SER A 351 -4.12 7.37 22.25
CA SER A 351 -2.69 7.05 22.44
C SER A 351 -1.72 8.15 21.98
N TYR A 352 -2.22 9.32 21.55
CA TYR A 352 -1.34 10.43 21.16
C TYR A 352 -0.38 10.82 22.29
N LYS A 353 0.90 10.91 21.98
CA LYS A 353 2.01 11.12 22.93
C LYS A 353 2.14 10.00 23.98
N SER A 354 1.72 8.80 23.62
CA SER A 354 1.88 7.60 24.45
C SER A 354 2.64 6.51 23.69
N ARG A 355 3.26 5.63 24.44
CA ARG A 355 3.97 4.48 23.87
C ARG A 355 2.99 3.47 23.29
N VAL A 356 3.14 3.16 22.02
CA VAL A 356 2.33 2.17 21.27
C VAL A 356 3.18 1.02 20.70
N LEU A 357 4.51 1.20 20.64
CA LEU A 357 5.50 0.20 20.21
C LEU A 357 6.71 0.18 21.17
N PRO A 358 7.60 -0.80 21.06
CA PRO A 358 8.91 -0.76 21.74
C PRO A 358 9.72 0.47 21.33
N THR A 359 10.52 0.99 22.28
CA THR A 359 11.25 2.26 22.12
C THR A 359 12.34 2.24 21.04
N PHE A 360 12.74 1.06 20.60
CA PHE A 360 13.70 0.90 19.51
C PHE A 360 13.06 0.99 18.10
N LEU A 361 11.73 1.11 18.00
CA LEU A 361 11.00 1.20 16.74
C LEU A 361 10.60 2.63 16.39
N ASN A 362 10.72 2.94 15.09
CA ASN A 362 10.15 4.11 14.46
C ASN A 362 9.26 3.67 13.28
N VAL A 363 8.19 4.41 13.02
CA VAL A 363 7.33 4.21 11.85
C VAL A 363 7.11 5.55 11.18
N THR A 364 7.36 5.58 9.87
CA THR A 364 7.13 6.75 9.00
C THR A 364 6.25 6.32 7.84
N ASP A 365 5.25 7.12 7.47
CA ASP A 365 4.61 7.00 6.17
C ASP A 365 5.24 8.04 5.22
N ASP A 366 5.87 7.56 4.14
CA ASP A 366 6.49 8.42 3.13
C ASP A 366 6.01 8.08 1.71
N PRO A 367 4.87 8.63 1.29
CA PRO A 367 4.34 8.39 -0.05
C PRO A 367 5.20 8.99 -1.17
N THR A 368 6.17 9.85 -0.85
CA THR A 368 7.07 10.45 -1.85
C THR A 368 8.19 9.49 -2.31
N LEU A 369 8.42 8.42 -1.55
CA LEU A 369 9.38 7.38 -1.88
C LEU A 369 8.82 6.49 -3.00
N LYS A 370 9.48 6.47 -4.16
CA LYS A 370 9.00 5.75 -5.36
C LYS A 370 9.54 4.33 -5.48
N THR A 371 10.72 4.09 -4.94
CA THR A 371 11.40 2.78 -5.01
C THR A 371 12.13 2.47 -3.72
N PHE A 372 12.23 1.19 -3.38
CA PHE A 372 13.05 0.69 -2.28
C PHE A 372 13.74 -0.61 -2.70
N ASN A 373 15.07 -0.69 -2.54
CA ASN A 373 15.88 -1.84 -2.97
C ASN A 373 15.58 -2.29 -4.43
N GLY A 374 15.36 -1.33 -5.34
CA GLY A 374 15.09 -1.58 -6.75
C GLY A 374 13.65 -2.04 -7.07
N LYS A 375 12.77 -2.15 -6.08
CA LYS A 375 11.34 -2.45 -6.28
C LYS A 375 10.52 -1.17 -6.32
N THR A 376 9.57 -1.07 -7.25
CA THR A 376 8.59 0.02 -7.30
C THR A 376 7.59 -0.09 -6.15
N LEU A 377 7.30 1.05 -5.52
CA LEU A 377 6.34 1.16 -4.41
C LEU A 377 5.00 1.64 -4.96
N VAL A 378 4.00 0.76 -5.02
CA VAL A 378 2.69 1.08 -5.62
C VAL A 378 1.87 2.06 -4.77
N GLY A 379 2.19 2.19 -3.49
CA GLY A 379 1.58 3.16 -2.58
C GLY A 379 2.12 4.58 -2.71
N SER A 380 3.14 4.82 -3.57
CA SER A 380 3.77 6.14 -3.73
C SER A 380 2.91 7.11 -4.56
N TYR A 381 2.92 8.38 -4.16
CA TYR A 381 2.29 9.49 -4.90
C TYR A 381 2.94 10.83 -4.49
N GLU A 382 2.75 11.87 -5.29
CA GLU A 382 3.29 13.21 -5.02
C GLU A 382 2.22 14.16 -4.46
N ILE A 383 0.96 13.94 -4.80
CA ILE A 383 -0.17 14.75 -4.40
C ILE A 383 -1.30 13.79 -4.03
N ASP A 384 -1.96 14.03 -2.91
CA ASP A 384 -3.10 13.22 -2.50
C ASP A 384 -4.37 13.50 -3.36
N ASP A 385 -5.44 12.76 -3.10
CA ASP A 385 -6.67 12.85 -3.88
C ASP A 385 -7.55 14.06 -3.49
N GLU A 386 -7.06 14.92 -2.60
CA GLU A 386 -7.63 16.23 -2.23
C GLU A 386 -6.79 17.42 -2.75
N GLY A 387 -5.72 17.13 -3.50
CA GLY A 387 -4.85 18.15 -4.08
C GLY A 387 -3.80 18.72 -3.12
N VAL A 388 -3.51 18.02 -2.03
CA VAL A 388 -2.46 18.40 -1.07
C VAL A 388 -1.17 17.64 -1.40
N ARG A 389 -0.01 18.33 -1.33
CA ARG A 389 1.28 17.67 -1.50
C ARG A 389 1.51 16.62 -0.42
N ALA A 390 1.89 15.41 -0.84
CA ALA A 390 2.32 14.37 0.07
C ALA A 390 3.62 14.77 0.79
N THR A 391 3.72 14.39 2.04
CA THR A 391 4.92 14.60 2.87
C THR A 391 5.26 13.33 3.64
N ALA A 392 6.54 13.11 3.92
CA ALA A 392 6.93 12.06 4.86
C ALA A 392 6.46 12.42 6.28
N VAL A 393 5.64 11.58 6.87
CA VAL A 393 5.05 11.78 8.21
C VAL A 393 5.61 10.75 9.18
N PRO A 394 6.46 11.14 10.15
CA PRO A 394 6.82 10.26 11.25
C PRO A 394 5.59 10.08 12.15
N VAL A 395 4.97 8.91 12.11
CA VAL A 395 3.77 8.60 12.91
C VAL A 395 4.13 8.06 14.29
N ILE A 396 5.20 7.26 14.39
CA ILE A 396 5.70 6.73 15.65
C ILE A 396 7.21 6.99 15.73
N GLN A 397 7.64 7.62 16.81
CA GLN A 397 9.05 7.89 17.10
C GLN A 397 9.44 7.32 18.46
N ASN A 398 10.49 6.49 18.51
CA ASN A 398 10.92 5.83 19.75
C ASN A 398 9.78 5.07 20.46
N GLY A 399 8.91 4.44 19.68
CA GLY A 399 7.73 3.73 20.17
C GLY A 399 6.56 4.64 20.59
N GLU A 400 6.70 5.95 20.58
CA GLU A 400 5.66 6.91 20.95
C GLU A 400 4.88 7.37 19.70
N LEU A 401 3.56 7.38 19.77
CA LEU A 401 2.69 7.92 18.71
C LEU A 401 2.75 9.45 18.73
N VAL A 402 3.35 10.04 17.70
CA VAL A 402 3.61 11.48 17.63
C VAL A 402 2.76 12.19 16.56
N ASN A 403 2.14 11.43 15.65
CA ASN A 403 1.34 12.01 14.58
C ASN A 403 0.28 11.02 14.07
N TYR A 404 -0.68 11.55 13.29
CA TYR A 404 -1.62 10.79 12.49
C TYR A 404 -1.49 11.15 11.01
N LEU A 405 -1.88 10.25 10.13
CA LEU A 405 -2.05 10.52 8.69
C LEU A 405 -3.38 11.28 8.51
N MET A 406 -3.31 12.46 7.89
CA MET A 406 -4.43 13.41 7.85
C MET A 406 -4.89 13.68 6.41
N SER A 407 -6.21 13.62 6.20
CA SER A 407 -6.90 14.24 5.07
C SER A 407 -7.21 15.72 5.38
N ARG A 408 -7.99 16.36 4.53
CA ARG A 408 -8.49 17.73 4.78
C ARG A 408 -9.68 17.78 5.77
N GLU A 409 -10.04 16.65 6.38
CA GLU A 409 -10.96 16.63 7.52
C GLU A 409 -10.17 16.71 8.83
N PRO A 410 -10.16 17.87 9.51
CA PRO A 410 -9.45 18.05 10.79
C PRO A 410 -9.99 17.16 11.90
N ILE A 411 -9.09 16.80 12.82
CA ILE A 411 -9.43 16.21 14.12
C ILE A 411 -8.81 17.08 15.24
N ARG A 412 -9.14 16.77 16.49
CA ARG A 412 -8.59 17.49 17.65
C ARG A 412 -7.05 17.50 17.62
N ASP A 413 -6.45 18.67 17.78
CA ASP A 413 -5.01 18.95 17.75
C ASP A 413 -4.32 18.78 16.38
N PHE A 414 -5.05 18.39 15.33
CA PHE A 414 -4.55 18.24 13.96
C PHE A 414 -5.46 19.00 12.98
N PRO A 415 -5.23 20.31 12.82
CA PRO A 415 -6.12 21.17 12.01
C PRO A 415 -5.87 21.04 10.50
N ASP A 416 -4.69 20.56 10.08
CA ASP A 416 -4.24 20.58 8.70
C ASP A 416 -4.06 19.19 8.12
N SER A 417 -4.23 19.06 6.80
CA SER A 417 -3.85 17.87 6.06
C SER A 417 -2.32 17.76 5.94
N ASN A 418 -1.81 16.55 6.00
CA ASN A 418 -0.41 16.25 5.69
C ASN A 418 -0.24 15.46 4.38
N GLY A 419 -1.26 15.54 3.50
CA GLY A 419 -1.20 14.97 2.16
C GLY A 419 -1.47 13.46 2.13
N HIS A 420 -2.34 12.97 3.03
CA HIS A 420 -2.72 11.55 3.09
C HIS A 420 -4.22 11.31 2.85
N GLY A 421 -4.93 12.29 2.26
CA GLY A 421 -6.31 12.14 1.82
C GLY A 421 -6.41 11.31 0.55
N ARG A 422 -6.75 10.02 0.63
CA ARG A 422 -6.82 9.11 -0.52
C ARG A 422 -8.23 8.57 -0.72
N ALA A 423 -8.57 8.29 -1.97
CA ALA A 423 -9.91 7.85 -2.36
C ALA A 423 -9.89 6.69 -3.35
N GLY A 424 -10.79 5.75 -3.18
CA GLY A 424 -11.21 4.85 -4.26
C GLY A 424 -11.98 5.61 -5.35
N LEU A 425 -12.25 4.94 -6.47
CA LEU A 425 -12.88 5.54 -7.67
C LEU A 425 -14.14 6.36 -7.37
N SER A 426 -14.99 5.86 -6.48
CA SER A 426 -16.30 6.44 -6.19
C SER A 426 -16.42 6.96 -4.75
N GLN A 427 -15.37 6.77 -3.94
CA GLN A 427 -15.42 7.10 -2.52
C GLN A 427 -14.94 8.52 -2.24
N PRO A 428 -15.40 9.16 -1.15
CA PRO A 428 -14.77 10.36 -0.65
C PRO A 428 -13.34 10.08 -0.21
N PRO A 429 -12.43 11.08 -0.28
CA PRO A 429 -11.12 10.96 0.31
C PRO A 429 -11.20 10.72 1.82
N VAL A 430 -10.35 9.83 2.31
CA VAL A 430 -10.16 9.56 3.74
C VAL A 430 -8.67 9.43 4.03
N PRO A 431 -8.24 9.65 5.28
CA PRO A 431 -6.86 9.37 5.67
C PRO A 431 -6.49 7.94 5.34
N SER A 432 -5.35 7.74 4.68
CA SER A 432 -4.88 6.41 4.26
C SER A 432 -3.36 6.35 4.25
N VAL A 433 -2.84 5.16 4.51
CA VAL A 433 -1.41 4.83 4.33
C VAL A 433 -1.04 4.99 2.85
N GLY A 434 0.14 5.53 2.60
CA GLY A 434 0.82 5.49 1.30
C GLY A 434 1.94 4.45 1.31
N VAL A 435 3.08 4.79 1.89
CA VAL A 435 4.25 3.93 2.04
C VAL A 435 4.66 3.89 3.51
N LEU A 436 4.19 2.88 4.22
CA LEU A 436 4.46 2.68 5.65
C LEU A 436 5.81 1.97 5.83
N ILE A 437 6.74 2.61 6.52
CA ILE A 437 8.11 2.15 6.69
C ILE A 437 8.39 1.89 8.17
N ILE A 438 8.70 0.65 8.51
CA ILE A 438 9.06 0.23 9.86
C ILE A 438 10.58 0.13 9.97
N GLN A 439 11.16 0.82 10.95
CA GLN A 439 12.60 0.87 11.17
C GLN A 439 12.95 0.60 12.62
N SER A 440 14.00 -0.21 12.84
CA SER A 440 14.59 -0.44 14.15
C SER A 440 15.90 0.30 14.29
N LYS A 441 16.20 0.80 15.50
CA LYS A 441 17.51 1.35 15.85
C LYS A 441 18.55 0.26 16.13
N GLN A 442 18.11 -0.97 16.37
CA GLN A 442 18.95 -2.11 16.75
C GLN A 442 18.51 -3.35 15.97
N PRO A 443 18.62 -3.33 14.61
CA PRO A 443 18.20 -4.46 13.81
C PRO A 443 19.22 -5.61 13.95
N LEU A 444 18.71 -6.84 14.02
CA LEU A 444 19.50 -8.07 14.04
C LEU A 444 19.57 -8.70 12.64
N SER A 445 20.65 -9.41 12.33
CA SER A 445 20.68 -10.22 11.11
C SER A 445 19.63 -11.34 11.17
N PRO A 446 19.14 -11.86 10.01
CA PRO A 446 18.20 -12.99 10.02
C PRO A 446 18.72 -14.21 10.81
N GLU A 447 20.03 -14.45 10.74
CA GLU A 447 20.68 -15.51 11.49
C GLU A 447 20.63 -15.25 13.01
N ASP A 448 20.87 -13.99 13.43
CA ASP A 448 20.82 -13.62 14.85
C ASP A 448 19.38 -13.55 15.37
N MET A 449 18.38 -13.27 14.51
CA MET A 449 16.96 -13.41 14.84
C MET A 449 16.61 -14.87 15.20
N LYS A 450 17.07 -15.82 14.38
CA LYS A 450 16.86 -17.27 14.66
C LYS A 450 17.62 -17.71 15.90
N LYS A 451 18.87 -17.25 16.10
CA LYS A 451 19.62 -17.53 17.36
C LYS A 451 18.89 -16.96 18.58
N LYS A 452 18.34 -15.75 18.47
CA LYS A 452 17.58 -15.12 19.56
C LYS A 452 16.31 -15.90 19.89
N LEU A 453 15.57 -16.38 18.89
CA LEU A 453 14.43 -17.29 19.07
C LEU A 453 14.85 -18.53 19.89
N ILE A 454 15.95 -19.20 19.51
CA ILE A 454 16.46 -20.39 20.17
C ILE A 454 16.95 -20.06 21.60
N GLU A 455 17.58 -18.88 21.80
CA GLU A 455 18.01 -18.42 23.13
C GLU A 455 16.82 -18.26 24.08
N ILE A 456 15.72 -17.63 23.63
CA ILE A 456 14.49 -17.46 24.42
C ILE A 456 13.89 -18.84 24.75
N CYS A 457 13.80 -19.74 23.77
CA CYS A 457 13.34 -21.13 24.02
C CYS A 457 14.14 -21.79 25.15
N ARG A 458 15.47 -21.62 25.15
CA ARG A 458 16.36 -22.20 26.17
C ARG A 458 16.13 -21.58 27.54
N GLN A 459 15.97 -20.25 27.60
CA GLN A 459 15.71 -19.52 28.84
C GLN A 459 14.37 -19.91 29.47
N GLU A 460 13.36 -20.19 28.66
CA GLU A 460 12.03 -20.57 29.10
C GLU A 460 11.83 -22.09 29.24
N GLY A 461 12.85 -22.89 28.92
CA GLY A 461 12.74 -24.36 28.94
C GLY A 461 11.80 -24.92 27.89
N LYS A 462 11.62 -24.23 26.77
CA LYS A 462 10.77 -24.68 25.65
C LYS A 462 11.58 -25.55 24.69
N PRO A 463 11.04 -26.67 24.22
CA PRO A 463 11.76 -27.55 23.28
C PRO A 463 11.87 -26.96 21.87
N TYR A 464 11.03 -25.98 21.51
CA TYR A 464 11.01 -25.28 20.24
C TYR A 464 10.34 -23.91 20.38
N GLY A 465 10.56 -23.03 19.38
CA GLY A 465 9.79 -21.85 19.09
C GLY A 465 9.12 -21.97 17.73
N TYR A 466 8.26 -21.02 17.38
CA TYR A 466 7.64 -20.99 16.06
C TYR A 466 8.30 -19.96 15.14
N PHE A 467 8.40 -20.32 13.85
CA PHE A 467 8.72 -19.41 12.76
C PHE A 467 7.54 -19.35 11.78
N VAL A 468 6.97 -18.19 11.61
CA VAL A 468 5.85 -17.89 10.69
C VAL A 468 6.42 -17.26 9.44
N ASP A 469 6.40 -17.99 8.34
CA ASP A 469 6.92 -17.50 7.06
C ASP A 469 5.90 -16.64 6.32
N THR A 470 4.62 -17.05 6.29
CA THR A 470 3.55 -16.27 5.65
C THR A 470 2.27 -16.28 6.46
N LEU A 471 1.55 -15.14 6.40
CA LEU A 471 0.21 -14.96 6.95
C LEU A 471 -0.82 -14.75 5.82
N SER A 472 -2.09 -14.88 6.16
CA SER A 472 -3.22 -14.34 5.41
C SER A 472 -4.20 -13.75 6.42
N GLY A 473 -4.29 -12.42 6.47
CA GLY A 473 -4.81 -11.74 7.64
C GLY A 473 -3.86 -11.98 8.82
N TYR A 474 -4.36 -12.65 9.87
CA TYR A 474 -3.53 -13.07 11.01
C TYR A 474 -3.40 -14.60 11.14
N ASP A 475 -3.89 -15.36 10.15
CA ASP A 475 -3.79 -16.80 10.15
C ASP A 475 -2.48 -17.27 9.50
N PRO A 476 -1.67 -18.11 10.18
CA PRO A 476 -0.47 -18.69 9.59
C PRO A 476 -0.80 -19.56 8.38
N ARG A 477 -0.11 -19.32 7.26
CA ARG A 477 -0.19 -20.15 6.05
C ARG A 477 1.03 -21.01 5.85
N LEU A 478 2.19 -20.55 6.31
CA LEU A 478 3.40 -21.36 6.48
C LEU A 478 3.96 -21.12 7.88
N LEU A 479 4.07 -22.19 8.63
CA LEU A 479 4.50 -22.18 10.02
C LEU A 479 5.45 -23.34 10.27
N TYR A 480 6.56 -23.08 10.96
CA TYR A 480 7.57 -24.05 11.29
C TYR A 480 7.83 -24.09 12.80
N ARG A 481 8.01 -25.28 13.38
CA ARG A 481 8.70 -25.43 14.65
C ARG A 481 10.19 -25.31 14.43
N VAL A 482 10.86 -24.50 15.21
CA VAL A 482 12.32 -24.36 15.24
C VAL A 482 12.82 -24.95 16.54
N TYR A 483 13.43 -26.11 16.47
CA TYR A 483 13.85 -26.86 17.66
C TYR A 483 15.04 -26.20 18.36
N GLU A 484 14.97 -26.06 19.70
CA GLU A 484 15.99 -25.42 20.53
C GLU A 484 17.34 -26.17 20.45
N LYS A 485 17.32 -27.50 20.38
CA LYS A 485 18.50 -28.35 20.47
C LYS A 485 19.45 -28.20 19.27
N ASP A 486 18.93 -28.10 18.06
CA ASP A 486 19.70 -28.17 16.80
C ASP A 486 19.28 -27.12 15.75
N GLY A 487 18.27 -26.31 16.02
CA GLY A 487 17.74 -25.31 15.08
C GLY A 487 17.05 -25.91 13.85
N ARG A 488 16.72 -27.22 13.88
CA ARG A 488 15.97 -27.89 12.83
C ARG A 488 14.57 -27.27 12.71
N GLU A 489 14.13 -27.10 11.49
CA GLU A 489 12.78 -26.60 11.17
C GLU A 489 11.87 -27.76 10.76
N GLU A 490 10.66 -27.78 11.28
CA GLU A 490 9.62 -28.76 10.96
C GLU A 490 8.35 -28.02 10.56
N LEU A 491 7.91 -28.20 9.31
CA LEU A 491 6.66 -27.64 8.83
C LEU A 491 5.47 -28.22 9.61
N VAL A 492 4.57 -27.34 10.08
CA VAL A 492 3.35 -27.69 10.81
C VAL A 492 2.16 -26.90 10.27
N ARG A 493 0.93 -27.29 10.63
CA ARG A 493 -0.30 -26.68 10.14
C ARG A 493 -1.37 -26.53 11.23
N GLY A 494 -2.41 -25.78 10.93
CA GLY A 494 -3.61 -25.65 11.75
C GLY A 494 -3.46 -24.77 12.98
N ALA A 495 -2.57 -23.76 12.92
CA ALA A 495 -2.38 -22.78 13.99
C ALA A 495 -3.27 -21.55 13.81
N VAL A 496 -3.65 -20.96 14.94
CA VAL A 496 -4.25 -19.63 15.05
C VAL A 496 -3.59 -18.86 16.20
N PHE A 497 -3.57 -17.53 16.09
CA PHE A 497 -3.12 -16.63 17.17
C PHE A 497 -4.33 -16.03 17.88
N ASN A 498 -4.45 -16.21 19.18
CA ASN A 498 -5.56 -15.66 19.96
C ASN A 498 -5.28 -14.27 20.53
N GLU A 499 -4.04 -13.95 20.82
CA GLU A 499 -3.63 -12.73 21.54
C GLU A 499 -2.70 -11.82 20.71
N LEU A 500 -2.69 -11.96 19.38
CA LEU A 500 -1.91 -11.10 18.50
C LEU A 500 -2.68 -9.79 18.27
N ASP A 501 -2.41 -8.78 19.09
CA ASP A 501 -3.05 -7.46 19.08
C ASP A 501 -2.03 -6.31 19.25
N THR A 502 -2.51 -5.07 19.29
CA THR A 502 -1.66 -3.88 19.47
C THR A 502 -0.96 -3.84 20.83
N ARG A 503 -1.47 -4.51 21.86
CA ARG A 503 -0.83 -4.59 23.19
C ARG A 503 0.34 -5.55 23.17
N THR A 504 0.16 -6.70 22.56
CA THR A 504 1.22 -7.71 22.36
C THR A 504 2.34 -7.12 21.51
N LEU A 505 2.01 -6.42 20.42
CA LEU A 505 2.98 -5.73 19.57
C LEU A 505 3.80 -4.67 20.35
N ARG A 506 3.21 -4.00 21.35
CA ARG A 506 3.87 -3.02 22.20
C ARG A 506 4.74 -3.62 23.29
N ASN A 507 4.31 -4.76 23.87
CA ASN A 507 4.93 -5.28 25.10
C ASN A 507 5.86 -6.45 24.85
N ASP A 508 5.49 -7.34 23.94
CA ASP A 508 6.10 -8.67 23.80
C ASP A 508 6.97 -8.80 22.53
N LEU A 509 7.04 -7.72 21.71
CA LEU A 509 7.97 -7.63 20.60
C LEU A 509 9.36 -7.25 21.13
N VAL A 510 10.32 -8.17 21.03
CA VAL A 510 11.65 -8.05 21.67
C VAL A 510 12.80 -7.86 20.69
N ALA A 511 12.63 -8.21 19.41
CA ALA A 511 13.66 -8.02 18.39
C ALA A 511 13.07 -7.78 17.00
N VAL A 512 13.88 -7.13 16.15
CA VAL A 512 13.52 -6.78 14.78
C VAL A 512 14.71 -7.05 13.86
N GLY A 513 14.44 -7.59 12.69
CA GLY A 513 15.45 -7.94 11.70
C GLY A 513 16.01 -6.77 10.91
N SER A 514 17.10 -7.05 10.18
CA SER A 514 17.73 -6.11 9.21
C SER A 514 17.39 -6.45 7.75
N ASP A 515 16.29 -7.14 7.54
CA ASP A 515 15.82 -7.74 6.29
C ASP A 515 14.48 -7.14 5.80
N PRO A 516 14.36 -5.80 5.64
CA PRO A 516 13.10 -5.20 5.26
C PRO A 516 12.63 -5.68 3.88
N LEU A 517 11.38 -6.11 3.81
CA LEU A 517 10.69 -6.54 2.60
C LEU A 517 9.68 -5.47 2.15
N VAL A 518 9.58 -5.26 0.83
CA VAL A 518 8.53 -4.46 0.21
C VAL A 518 7.30 -5.34 -0.02
N SER A 519 6.21 -5.05 0.66
CA SER A 519 4.89 -5.65 0.46
C SER A 519 3.96 -4.60 -0.18
N ASN A 520 3.80 -4.68 -1.48
CA ASN A 520 2.85 -3.86 -2.23
C ASN A 520 1.46 -4.50 -2.17
N ARG A 521 0.45 -3.71 -1.84
CA ARG A 521 -0.92 -4.19 -1.65
C ARG A 521 -1.85 -3.60 -2.68
N GLU A 522 -2.57 -4.47 -3.35
CA GLU A 522 -3.65 -4.07 -4.23
C GLU A 522 -4.87 -3.67 -3.40
N GLY A 523 -5.58 -2.65 -3.85
CA GLY A 523 -6.82 -2.18 -3.23
C GLY A 523 -7.47 -1.08 -4.06
N GLN A 524 -8.56 -0.52 -3.57
CA GLN A 524 -9.14 0.69 -4.15
C GLN A 524 -8.14 1.86 -4.08
N VAL A 525 -7.37 1.90 -3.01
CA VAL A 525 -6.19 2.75 -2.83
C VAL A 525 -4.99 1.81 -2.66
N PRO A 526 -4.06 1.76 -3.62
CA PRO A 526 -2.84 0.97 -3.46
C PRO A 526 -2.00 1.49 -2.30
N THR A 527 -1.42 0.56 -1.52
CA THR A 527 -0.55 0.87 -0.39
C THR A 527 0.71 0.03 -0.43
N THR A 528 1.75 0.48 0.25
CA THR A 528 2.99 -0.29 0.42
C THR A 528 3.36 -0.33 1.89
N VAL A 529 3.81 -1.49 2.36
CA VAL A 529 4.42 -1.65 3.69
C VAL A 529 5.85 -2.16 3.50
N ILE A 530 6.80 -1.51 4.15
CA ILE A 530 8.19 -1.95 4.20
C ILE A 530 8.48 -2.34 5.64
N ALA A 531 8.53 -3.65 5.90
CA ALA A 531 8.70 -4.20 7.23
C ALA A 531 9.81 -5.25 7.27
N PRO A 532 10.65 -5.24 8.32
CA PRO A 532 11.60 -6.31 8.61
C PRO A 532 10.91 -7.45 9.37
N SER A 533 11.61 -8.59 9.52
CA SER A 533 11.20 -9.68 10.42
C SER A 533 11.10 -9.21 11.87
N ILE A 534 10.21 -9.84 12.65
CA ILE A 534 9.95 -9.49 14.05
C ILE A 534 9.87 -10.72 14.94
N LEU A 535 10.33 -10.60 16.17
CA LEU A 535 10.34 -11.66 17.17
C LEU A 535 9.60 -11.22 18.42
N PHE A 536 8.61 -12.00 18.81
CA PHE A 536 7.94 -11.93 20.10
C PHE A 536 8.58 -12.92 21.06
N ASP A 537 8.75 -12.55 22.32
CA ASP A 537 9.20 -13.46 23.36
C ASP A 537 8.10 -14.42 23.78
N GLU A 538 6.85 -13.96 23.84
CA GLU A 538 5.71 -14.81 24.19
C GLU A 538 4.49 -14.51 23.30
N LEU A 539 3.96 -15.53 22.64
CA LEU A 539 2.65 -15.52 21.99
C LEU A 539 1.90 -16.84 22.24
N GLU A 540 0.59 -16.74 22.35
CA GLU A 540 -0.28 -17.89 22.41
C GLU A 540 -0.60 -18.39 21.01
N VAL A 541 -0.21 -19.64 20.72
CA VAL A 541 -0.53 -20.34 19.47
C VAL A 541 -1.41 -21.52 19.82
N LYS A 542 -2.59 -21.57 19.24
CA LYS A 542 -3.56 -22.66 19.44
C LYS A 542 -3.81 -23.42 18.16
N ARG A 543 -4.23 -24.67 18.33
CA ARG A 543 -4.81 -25.42 17.22
C ARG A 543 -6.15 -24.79 16.84
N THR A 544 -6.39 -24.67 15.54
CA THR A 544 -7.66 -24.15 15.02
C THR A 544 -8.83 -25.03 15.43
N ASP A 545 -9.90 -24.41 15.90
CA ASP A 545 -11.18 -25.09 16.18
C ASP A 545 -12.03 -25.28 14.91
N ALA A 546 -11.54 -24.82 13.75
CA ALA A 546 -12.26 -24.94 12.49
C ALA A 546 -12.54 -26.42 12.18
N LYS A 547 -13.83 -26.75 12.01
CA LYS A 547 -14.24 -28.10 11.63
C LYS A 547 -13.62 -28.46 10.28
N ASN A 548 -12.89 -29.56 10.24
CA ASN A 548 -12.35 -30.09 9.01
C ASN A 548 -13.48 -30.41 8.02
N ALA A 549 -13.30 -30.01 6.78
CA ALA A 549 -14.28 -30.28 5.74
C ALA A 549 -14.22 -31.78 5.36
N LYS A 550 -15.35 -32.34 4.95
CA LYS A 550 -15.37 -33.69 4.39
C LYS A 550 -14.46 -33.78 3.17
N LEU A 551 -13.71 -34.86 3.07
CA LEU A 551 -12.98 -35.17 1.85
C LEU A 551 -13.95 -35.38 0.68
N PRO A 552 -13.51 -35.16 -0.58
CA PRO A 552 -14.30 -35.53 -1.75
C PRO A 552 -14.76 -36.98 -1.70
N GLU A 553 -16.02 -37.25 -1.99
CA GLU A 553 -16.61 -38.60 -1.93
C GLU A 553 -16.16 -39.51 -3.06
N TYR A 554 -15.57 -38.95 -4.12
CA TYR A 554 -15.05 -39.69 -5.28
C TYR A 554 -13.74 -39.04 -5.77
N SER A 555 -12.95 -39.84 -6.48
CA SER A 555 -11.65 -39.42 -7.01
C SER A 555 -11.81 -38.36 -8.11
N PRO A 556 -10.82 -37.45 -8.27
CA PRO A 556 -10.80 -36.54 -9.41
C PRO A 556 -10.74 -37.33 -10.73
N PRO A 557 -11.09 -36.73 -11.87
CA PRO A 557 -10.96 -37.32 -13.19
C PRO A 557 -9.56 -37.90 -13.41
N ASP A 558 -9.47 -39.05 -14.11
CA ASP A 558 -8.17 -39.62 -14.47
C ASP A 558 -7.43 -38.65 -15.40
N LEU A 559 -6.30 -38.16 -14.93
CA LEU A 559 -5.47 -37.15 -15.64
C LEU A 559 -4.65 -37.79 -16.78
N THR A 560 -4.61 -39.11 -16.87
CA THR A 560 -3.88 -39.88 -17.91
C THR A 560 -4.77 -40.22 -19.11
N SER A 561 -6.09 -40.05 -19.00
CA SER A 561 -7.07 -40.49 -19.99
C SER A 561 -7.45 -39.44 -21.05
N ILE A 562 -6.72 -38.30 -21.11
CA ILE A 562 -6.95 -37.28 -22.14
C ILE A 562 -6.01 -37.58 -23.32
N HIS A 563 -6.54 -38.26 -24.31
CA HIS A 563 -5.94 -38.41 -25.64
C HIS A 563 -6.32 -37.24 -26.54
#